data_7c337fa3633bb3dace226a42615109f9
#
_entry.id   7c337fa3633bb3dace226a42615109f9
#
_cell.length_a   1.000
_cell.length_b   1.000
_cell.length_c   1.000
_cell.angle_alpha   90.00
_cell.angle_beta   90.00
_cell.angle_gamma   90.00
#
_symmetry.space_group_name_H-M   'P 1'
#
loop_
_entity.id
_entity.type
_entity.pdbx_description
1 polymer ?
#
loop_
_entity_poly.entity_id
_entity_poly.type
_entity_poly.pdbx_seq_one_letter_code
_entity_poly.pdbx_strand_id
1 'polypeptide(L)'
;MRALSRKWVVRAVAALLVASSTAGCGFQLRGSNGSYTMPFHSIYLGFPDTSALGTELKRNLRATGQVVIADKAADAEAQFVLLGETRNKAILSLNSLGRVREYLLTYTMSFTVRDAKGVELVPPTQISLRRNMAFDETQVLAKESEEALLYRDMQADLVQQIIRRLASMKPAT
;
A
#
# COMPACT_ATOMS: atom_id res chain seq x y z
N MET A 1 -14.50 42.25 -50.63
CA MET A 1 -14.59 41.77 -49.22
C MET A 1 -15.63 40.66 -49.20
N ARG A 2 -15.19 39.39 -49.05
CA ARG A 2 -16.09 38.21 -49.05
C ARG A 2 -16.69 38.07 -47.65
N ALA A 3 -18.02 38.22 -47.54
CA ALA A 3 -18.76 37.97 -46.30
C ALA A 3 -18.64 36.50 -45.95
N LEU A 4 -17.89 36.19 -44.90
CA LEU A 4 -17.90 34.86 -44.30
C LEU A 4 -19.33 34.52 -43.92
N SER A 5 -19.89 33.47 -44.50
CA SER A 5 -21.26 33.08 -44.30
C SER A 5 -21.48 32.76 -42.80
N ARG A 6 -22.51 33.34 -42.20
CA ARG A 6 -22.90 33.15 -40.78
C ARG A 6 -22.90 31.71 -40.35
N LYS A 7 -23.07 30.75 -41.25
CA LYS A 7 -23.01 29.31 -41.03
C LYS A 7 -21.58 28.79 -40.72
N TRP A 8 -20.55 29.40 -41.30
CA TRP A 8 -19.15 29.03 -41.06
C TRP A 8 -18.68 29.49 -39.67
N VAL A 9 -19.11 30.69 -39.27
CA VAL A 9 -18.79 31.22 -37.93
C VAL A 9 -19.45 30.39 -36.83
N VAL A 10 -20.72 29.99 -37.01
CA VAL A 10 -21.44 29.15 -36.07
C VAL A 10 -20.77 27.74 -35.93
N ARG A 11 -20.31 27.16 -37.06
CA ARG A 11 -19.59 25.86 -37.03
C ARG A 11 -18.23 25.96 -36.33
N ALA A 12 -17.50 27.05 -36.54
CA ALA A 12 -16.22 27.30 -35.89
C ALA A 12 -16.38 27.49 -34.37
N VAL A 13 -17.40 28.23 -33.94
CA VAL A 13 -17.71 28.42 -32.51
C VAL A 13 -18.17 27.11 -31.87
N ALA A 14 -18.99 26.30 -32.53
CA ALA A 14 -19.41 25.00 -32.03
C ALA A 14 -18.23 24.01 -31.89
N ALA A 15 -17.30 23.99 -32.86
CA ALA A 15 -16.10 23.18 -32.81
C ALA A 15 -15.15 23.61 -31.68
N LEU A 16 -15.03 24.91 -31.40
CA LEU A 16 -14.23 25.46 -30.32
C LEU A 16 -14.82 25.11 -28.93
N LEU A 17 -16.14 25.11 -28.80
CA LEU A 17 -16.84 24.71 -27.55
C LEU A 17 -16.71 23.22 -27.28
N VAL A 18 -16.72 22.36 -28.29
CA VAL A 18 -16.49 20.92 -28.13
C VAL A 18 -15.05 20.64 -27.79
N ALA A 19 -14.08 21.34 -28.38
CA ALA A 19 -12.66 21.18 -28.06
C ALA A 19 -12.30 21.64 -26.64
N SER A 20 -12.97 22.65 -26.10
CA SER A 20 -12.74 23.13 -24.72
C SER A 20 -13.34 22.23 -23.67
N SER A 21 -14.34 21.41 -23.97
CA SER A 21 -14.96 20.48 -23.01
C SER A 21 -14.12 19.21 -22.78
N THR A 22 -13.18 18.87 -23.67
CA THR A 22 -12.29 17.71 -23.52
C THR A 22 -11.01 18.00 -22.71
N ALA A 23 -10.68 19.26 -22.44
CA ALA A 23 -9.48 19.67 -21.69
C ALA A 23 -9.67 19.63 -20.15
N GLY A 24 -10.87 19.28 -19.65
CA GLY A 24 -11.24 19.45 -18.24
C GLY A 24 -11.02 18.26 -17.31
N CYS A 25 -10.59 17.10 -17.78
CA CYS A 25 -10.33 15.95 -16.89
C CYS A 25 -8.87 15.93 -16.44
N GLY A 26 -8.48 16.91 -15.63
CA GLY A 26 -7.20 16.90 -14.92
C GLY A 26 -7.17 15.91 -13.76
N PHE A 27 -7.63 14.67 -13.96
CA PHE A 27 -7.44 13.57 -13.03
C PHE A 27 -5.99 13.11 -13.11
N GLN A 28 -5.08 13.82 -12.49
CA GLN A 28 -3.75 13.33 -12.23
C GLN A 28 -3.85 12.41 -11.01
N LEU A 29 -3.81 11.09 -11.25
CA LEU A 29 -3.68 10.09 -10.19
C LEU A 29 -2.47 10.45 -9.34
N ARG A 30 -2.70 10.93 -8.13
CA ARG A 30 -1.65 11.22 -7.15
C ARG A 30 -0.91 9.91 -6.87
N GLY A 31 0.29 9.75 -7.43
CA GLY A 31 1.10 8.54 -7.31
C GLY A 31 1.14 7.64 -8.54
N SER A 32 0.63 8.05 -9.70
CA SER A 32 0.72 7.24 -10.93
C SER A 32 2.15 6.98 -11.42
N ASN A 33 3.13 7.72 -10.93
CA ASN A 33 4.54 7.53 -11.28
C ASN A 33 5.33 6.74 -10.22
N GLY A 34 4.67 6.19 -9.17
CA GLY A 34 5.32 5.29 -8.21
C GLY A 34 6.54 5.85 -7.46
N SER A 35 6.90 7.10 -7.65
CA SER A 35 8.08 7.70 -7.06
C SER A 35 7.77 8.31 -5.70
N TYR A 36 7.76 7.47 -4.67
CA TYR A 36 7.93 7.98 -3.31
C TYR A 36 9.38 8.45 -3.17
N THR A 37 9.58 9.72 -2.89
CA THR A 37 10.91 10.23 -2.51
C THR A 37 11.18 9.77 -1.09
N MET A 38 12.19 8.90 -0.91
CA MET A 38 12.58 8.44 0.42
C MET A 38 13.51 9.46 1.06
N PRO A 39 13.34 9.79 2.35
CA PRO A 39 14.17 10.75 3.07
C PRO A 39 15.52 10.17 3.55
N PHE A 40 15.91 8.99 3.08
CA PHE A 40 17.14 8.26 3.39
C PHE A 40 17.64 7.52 2.16
N HIS A 41 18.97 7.29 2.06
CA HIS A 41 19.59 6.56 0.95
C HIS A 41 19.80 5.08 1.26
N SER A 42 19.89 4.71 2.53
CA SER A 42 20.06 3.32 2.94
C SER A 42 19.16 2.95 4.11
N ILE A 43 18.66 1.71 4.09
CA ILE A 43 17.81 1.16 5.16
C ILE A 43 18.20 -0.27 5.50
N TYR A 44 18.27 -0.57 6.77
CA TYR A 44 18.31 -1.94 7.29
C TYR A 44 16.90 -2.40 7.63
N LEU A 45 16.54 -3.63 7.25
CA LEU A 45 15.24 -4.24 7.51
C LEU A 45 15.38 -5.36 8.53
N GLY A 46 15.02 -5.10 9.78
CA GLY A 46 15.10 -6.04 10.90
C GLY A 46 13.96 -7.06 10.91
N PHE A 47 13.87 -7.85 9.85
CA PHE A 47 12.94 -8.98 9.74
C PHE A 47 13.70 -10.31 9.90
N PRO A 48 13.04 -11.38 10.40
CA PRO A 48 13.56 -12.73 10.26
C PRO A 48 13.73 -13.10 8.78
N ASP A 49 14.75 -13.88 8.44
CA ASP A 49 15.02 -14.29 7.04
C ASP A 49 13.85 -15.03 6.38
N THR A 50 13.03 -15.70 7.19
CA THR A 50 11.84 -16.44 6.76
C THR A 50 10.60 -15.56 6.56
N SER A 51 10.68 -14.25 6.86
CA SER A 51 9.54 -13.35 6.78
C SER A 51 9.12 -13.09 5.33
N ALA A 52 7.91 -13.52 4.98
CA ALA A 52 7.31 -13.22 3.68
C ALA A 52 7.05 -11.71 3.51
N LEU A 53 6.61 -11.03 4.60
CA LEU A 53 6.40 -9.58 4.63
C LEU A 53 7.72 -8.82 4.43
N GLY A 54 8.79 -9.24 5.13
CA GLY A 54 10.12 -8.65 4.98
C GLY A 54 10.68 -8.82 3.56
N THR A 55 10.51 -10.00 2.97
CA THR A 55 10.93 -10.28 1.59
C THR A 55 10.17 -9.40 0.59
N GLU A 56 8.88 -9.24 0.77
CA GLU A 56 8.06 -8.42 -0.11
C GLU A 56 8.38 -6.93 0.04
N LEU A 57 8.56 -6.43 1.27
CA LEU A 57 8.97 -5.05 1.52
C LEU A 57 10.34 -4.76 0.90
N LYS A 58 11.32 -5.66 1.08
CA LYS A 58 12.66 -5.57 0.48
C LYS A 58 12.58 -5.47 -1.05
N ARG A 59 11.78 -6.31 -1.69
CA ARG A 59 11.56 -6.30 -3.13
C ARG A 59 10.96 -4.97 -3.61
N ASN A 60 9.92 -4.49 -2.93
CA ASN A 60 9.25 -3.24 -3.30
C ASN A 60 10.16 -2.02 -3.11
N LEU A 61 10.92 -1.94 -2.01
CA LEU A 61 11.90 -0.86 -1.79
C LEU A 61 13.00 -0.86 -2.85
N ARG A 62 13.55 -2.02 -3.21
CA ARG A 62 14.52 -2.13 -4.31
C ARG A 62 13.95 -1.67 -5.65
N ALA A 63 12.69 -1.96 -5.92
CA ALA A 63 12.02 -1.57 -7.15
C ALA A 63 11.86 -0.04 -7.29
N THR A 64 11.93 0.73 -6.19
CA THR A 64 11.93 2.21 -6.26
C THR A 64 13.21 2.78 -6.88
N GLY A 65 14.31 2.02 -6.86
CA GLY A 65 15.63 2.45 -7.33
C GLY A 65 16.27 3.57 -6.50
N GLN A 66 15.65 3.98 -5.39
CA GLN A 66 16.07 5.13 -4.59
C GLN A 66 16.81 4.75 -3.30
N VAL A 67 16.66 3.49 -2.86
CA VAL A 67 17.12 3.05 -1.53
C VAL A 67 17.97 1.80 -1.66
N VAL A 68 19.13 1.82 -1.01
CA VAL A 68 20.01 0.66 -0.83
C VAL A 68 19.56 -0.10 0.44
N ILE A 69 19.36 -1.40 0.32
CA ILE A 69 19.08 -2.24 1.48
C ILE A 69 20.42 -2.68 2.08
N ALA A 70 20.73 -2.20 3.27
CA ALA A 70 21.93 -2.56 4.01
C ALA A 70 21.80 -3.96 4.62
N ASP A 71 22.89 -4.72 4.62
CA ASP A 71 22.94 -6.05 5.23
C ASP A 71 23.11 -5.99 6.75
N LYS A 72 23.69 -4.89 7.26
CA LYS A 72 23.89 -4.67 8.71
C LYS A 72 23.24 -3.36 9.13
N ALA A 73 22.70 -3.35 10.34
CA ALA A 73 22.07 -2.17 10.91
C ALA A 73 23.04 -0.97 11.02
N ALA A 74 24.32 -1.24 11.32
CA ALA A 74 25.35 -0.20 11.48
C ALA A 74 25.66 0.56 10.18
N ASP A 75 25.39 -0.04 9.01
CA ASP A 75 25.71 0.52 7.69
C ASP A 75 24.51 1.27 7.08
N ALA A 76 23.41 1.39 7.83
CA ALA A 76 22.16 1.98 7.36
C ALA A 76 21.88 3.34 8.00
N GLU A 77 21.42 4.31 7.20
CA GLU A 77 20.91 5.61 7.70
C GLU A 77 19.62 5.44 8.48
N ALA A 78 18.75 4.50 8.05
CA ALA A 78 17.50 4.16 8.72
C ALA A 78 17.47 2.68 9.08
N GLN A 79 16.95 2.36 10.26
CA GLN A 79 16.82 0.99 10.75
C GLN A 79 15.34 0.71 11.02
N PHE A 80 14.74 -0.13 10.20
CA PHE A 80 13.38 -0.62 10.40
C PHE A 80 13.41 -1.79 11.39
N VAL A 81 12.69 -1.66 12.51
CA VAL A 81 12.62 -2.67 13.57
C VAL A 81 11.20 -3.20 13.64
N LEU A 82 11.02 -4.49 13.35
CA LEU A 82 9.75 -5.19 13.55
C LEU A 82 9.55 -5.40 15.06
N LEU A 83 8.42 -4.92 15.60
CA LEU A 83 8.03 -5.10 17.00
C LEU A 83 7.07 -6.29 17.17
N GLY A 84 6.26 -6.57 16.14
CA GLY A 84 5.35 -7.70 16.15
C GLY A 84 4.58 -7.84 14.86
N GLU A 85 4.21 -9.08 14.52
CA GLU A 85 3.41 -9.46 13.37
C GLU A 85 2.46 -10.58 13.78
N THR A 86 1.15 -10.39 13.57
CA THR A 86 0.14 -11.40 13.92
C THR A 86 -0.93 -11.49 12.85
N ARG A 87 -1.38 -12.72 12.59
CA ARG A 87 -2.57 -13.03 11.80
C ARG A 87 -3.57 -13.73 12.70
N ASN A 88 -4.79 -13.26 12.67
CA ASN A 88 -5.85 -13.81 13.51
C ASN A 88 -7.11 -14.05 12.67
N LYS A 89 -7.80 -15.16 12.95
CA LYS A 89 -9.08 -15.53 12.37
C LYS A 89 -10.06 -15.73 13.51
N ALA A 90 -11.15 -14.98 13.51
CA ALA A 90 -12.19 -15.05 14.52
C ALA A 90 -13.56 -15.26 13.86
N ILE A 91 -14.48 -15.93 14.53
CA ILE A 91 -15.85 -16.04 14.08
C ILE A 91 -16.48 -14.65 14.16
N LEU A 92 -17.01 -14.17 13.03
CA LEU A 92 -17.71 -12.88 12.94
C LEU A 92 -19.22 -13.08 13.09
N SER A 93 -19.79 -14.08 12.45
CA SER A 93 -21.24 -14.36 12.53
C SER A 93 -21.55 -15.85 12.43
N LEU A 94 -22.68 -16.22 13.04
CA LEU A 94 -23.29 -17.55 12.95
C LEU A 94 -24.62 -17.47 12.20
N ASN A 95 -25.02 -18.57 11.57
CA ASN A 95 -26.36 -18.71 11.01
C ASN A 95 -27.37 -19.13 12.09
N SER A 96 -28.66 -19.26 11.71
CA SER A 96 -29.74 -19.65 12.62
C SER A 96 -29.58 -21.05 13.24
N LEU A 97 -28.72 -21.90 12.68
CA LEU A 97 -28.40 -23.24 13.17
C LEU A 97 -27.12 -23.26 14.05
N GLY A 98 -26.54 -22.08 14.38
CA GLY A 98 -25.33 -21.99 15.16
C GLY A 98 -24.05 -22.35 14.41
N ARG A 99 -24.09 -22.52 13.08
CA ARG A 99 -22.90 -22.76 12.25
C ARG A 99 -22.25 -21.47 11.83
N VAL A 100 -20.93 -21.48 11.62
CA VAL A 100 -20.19 -20.31 11.17
C VAL A 100 -20.68 -19.89 9.78
N ARG A 101 -21.04 -18.61 9.67
CA ARG A 101 -21.40 -17.95 8.42
C ARG A 101 -20.29 -17.07 7.87
N GLU A 102 -19.56 -16.38 8.77
CA GLU A 102 -18.49 -15.48 8.38
C GLU A 102 -17.36 -15.52 9.39
N TYR A 103 -16.12 -15.37 8.89
CA TYR A 103 -14.93 -15.12 9.67
C TYR A 103 -14.46 -13.67 9.49
N LEU A 104 -13.90 -13.10 10.53
CA LEU A 104 -13.08 -11.89 10.50
C LEU A 104 -11.62 -12.29 10.49
N LEU A 105 -10.93 -11.96 9.40
CA LEU A 105 -9.49 -12.07 9.29
C LEU A 105 -8.86 -10.75 9.68
N THR A 106 -7.87 -10.79 10.54
CA THR A 106 -7.11 -9.61 10.98
C THR A 106 -5.63 -9.87 10.76
N TYR A 107 -4.94 -8.90 10.16
CA TYR A 107 -3.50 -8.90 10.02
C TYR A 107 -2.95 -7.63 10.65
N THR A 108 -2.20 -7.78 11.72
CA THR A 108 -1.64 -6.67 12.50
C THR A 108 -0.13 -6.74 12.48
N MET A 109 0.50 -5.59 12.29
CA MET A 109 1.94 -5.42 12.35
C MET A 109 2.27 -4.17 13.14
N SER A 110 3.31 -4.24 13.96
CA SER A 110 3.86 -3.12 14.73
C SER A 110 5.34 -2.97 14.43
N PHE A 111 5.80 -1.75 14.23
CA PHE A 111 7.18 -1.43 13.91
C PHE A 111 7.58 -0.06 14.43
N THR A 112 8.88 0.19 14.46
CA THR A 112 9.51 1.51 14.66
C THR A 112 10.61 1.69 13.63
N VAL A 113 10.99 2.93 13.36
CA VAL A 113 12.17 3.24 12.53
C VAL A 113 13.08 4.17 13.32
N ARG A 114 14.37 3.85 13.35
CA ARG A 114 15.40 4.62 14.06
C ARG A 114 16.52 5.01 13.10
N ASP A 115 17.24 6.06 13.43
CA ASP A 115 18.49 6.37 12.75
C ASP A 115 19.67 5.52 13.28
N ALA A 116 20.86 5.71 12.70
CA ALA A 116 22.08 5.02 13.13
C ALA A 116 22.50 5.35 14.59
N LYS A 117 22.01 6.47 15.14
CA LYS A 117 22.27 6.90 16.53
C LYS A 117 21.20 6.40 17.50
N GLY A 118 20.17 5.69 17.01
CA GLY A 118 19.06 5.18 17.80
C GLY A 118 17.93 6.19 18.02
N VAL A 119 17.96 7.36 17.40
CA VAL A 119 16.86 8.35 17.46
C VAL A 119 15.67 7.83 16.68
N GLU A 120 14.49 7.92 17.25
CA GLU A 120 13.25 7.46 16.61
C GLU A 120 12.84 8.44 15.49
N LEU A 121 12.88 7.94 14.25
CA LEU A 121 12.36 8.63 13.05
C LEU A 121 10.86 8.36 12.88
N VAL A 122 10.42 7.14 13.22
CA VAL A 122 9.01 6.75 13.33
C VAL A 122 8.82 6.10 14.69
N PRO A 123 7.97 6.65 15.57
CA PRO A 123 7.68 6.04 16.85
C PRO A 123 6.98 4.67 16.65
N PRO A 124 6.92 3.84 17.70
CA PRO A 124 6.19 2.57 17.64
C PRO A 124 4.80 2.76 17.03
N THR A 125 4.61 2.17 15.88
CA THR A 125 3.43 2.36 15.03
C THR A 125 2.81 1.01 14.71
N GLN A 126 1.49 0.92 14.85
CA GLN A 126 0.72 -0.27 14.50
C GLN A 126 -0.12 -0.03 13.26
N ILE A 127 -0.12 -1.00 12.35
CA ILE A 127 -1.04 -1.09 11.23
C ILE A 127 -1.85 -2.36 11.40
N SER A 128 -3.18 -2.26 11.31
CA SER A 128 -4.09 -3.40 11.40
C SER A 128 -5.07 -3.37 10.24
N LEU A 129 -5.10 -4.45 9.49
CA LEU A 129 -6.02 -4.65 8.38
C LEU A 129 -7.05 -5.71 8.75
N ARG A 130 -8.25 -5.59 8.22
CA ARG A 130 -9.35 -6.52 8.46
C ARG A 130 -10.04 -6.87 7.15
N ARG A 131 -10.45 -8.14 7.01
CA ARG A 131 -11.24 -8.63 5.90
C ARG A 131 -12.29 -9.61 6.42
N ASN A 132 -13.53 -9.50 5.91
CA ASN A 132 -14.54 -10.49 6.18
C ASN A 132 -14.45 -11.58 5.11
N MET A 133 -14.65 -12.82 5.52
CA MET A 133 -14.66 -13.99 4.65
C MET A 133 -15.91 -14.79 4.93
N ALA A 134 -16.79 -14.92 3.93
CA ALA A 134 -17.94 -15.82 4.02
C ALA A 134 -17.46 -17.28 4.09
N PHE A 135 -18.08 -18.08 4.91
CA PHE A 135 -17.72 -19.47 5.11
C PHE A 135 -18.88 -20.41 4.75
N ASP A 136 -18.55 -21.50 4.07
CA ASP A 136 -19.46 -22.57 3.73
C ASP A 136 -18.78 -23.92 4.03
N GLU A 137 -19.39 -24.69 4.92
CA GLU A 137 -18.86 -26.00 5.34
C GLU A 137 -18.79 -27.01 4.20
N THR A 138 -19.52 -26.81 3.11
CA THR A 138 -19.47 -27.68 1.93
C THR A 138 -18.29 -27.42 1.01
N GLN A 139 -17.59 -26.29 1.22
CA GLN A 139 -16.51 -25.79 0.35
C GLN A 139 -15.21 -25.52 1.12
N VAL A 140 -14.87 -26.30 2.12
CA VAL A 140 -13.75 -26.05 3.04
C VAL A 140 -12.43 -25.78 2.30
N LEU A 141 -12.02 -26.63 1.35
CA LEU A 141 -10.77 -26.46 0.60
C LEU A 141 -10.73 -25.17 -0.23
N ALA A 142 -11.87 -24.80 -0.83
CA ALA A 142 -11.97 -23.55 -1.56
C ALA A 142 -11.84 -22.34 -0.61
N LYS A 143 -12.43 -22.45 0.60
CA LYS A 143 -12.37 -21.40 1.63
C LYS A 143 -10.98 -21.26 2.26
N GLU A 144 -10.23 -22.34 2.41
CA GLU A 144 -8.82 -22.28 2.83
C GLU A 144 -7.95 -21.57 1.78
N SER A 145 -8.20 -21.82 0.50
CA SER A 145 -7.51 -21.14 -0.60
C SER A 145 -7.86 -19.65 -0.65
N GLU A 146 -9.14 -19.30 -0.43
CA GLU A 146 -9.62 -17.91 -0.34
C GLU A 146 -8.97 -17.18 0.85
N GLU A 147 -8.90 -17.81 2.02
CA GLU A 147 -8.23 -17.26 3.20
C GLU A 147 -6.76 -16.92 2.93
N ALA A 148 -6.05 -17.85 2.29
CA ALA A 148 -4.65 -17.64 1.92
C ALA A 148 -4.47 -16.47 0.95
N LEU A 149 -5.38 -16.30 -0.02
CA LEU A 149 -5.39 -15.15 -0.93
C LEU A 149 -5.66 -13.85 -0.19
N LEU A 150 -6.66 -13.80 0.69
CA LEU A 150 -7.00 -12.63 1.49
C LEU A 150 -5.82 -12.17 2.36
N TYR A 151 -5.12 -13.09 3.03
CA TYR A 151 -3.92 -12.74 3.79
C TYR A 151 -2.76 -12.24 2.90
N ARG A 152 -2.62 -12.76 1.68
CA ARG A 152 -1.63 -12.28 0.72
C ARG A 152 -1.95 -10.85 0.26
N ASP A 153 -3.21 -10.56 -0.04
CA ASP A 153 -3.65 -9.22 -0.42
C ASP A 153 -3.47 -8.23 0.74
N MET A 154 -3.82 -8.64 1.97
CA MET A 154 -3.58 -7.83 3.17
C MET A 154 -2.08 -7.57 3.38
N GLN A 155 -1.21 -8.54 3.10
CA GLN A 155 0.24 -8.37 3.16
C GLN A 155 0.72 -7.32 2.16
N ALA A 156 0.26 -7.38 0.92
CA ALA A 156 0.58 -6.37 -0.10
C ALA A 156 0.10 -4.97 0.31
N ASP A 157 -1.11 -4.85 0.87
CA ASP A 157 -1.63 -3.60 1.42
C ASP A 157 -0.77 -3.06 2.57
N LEU A 158 -0.31 -3.93 3.49
CA LEU A 158 0.60 -3.56 4.58
C LEU A 158 1.91 -2.99 4.03
N VAL A 159 2.54 -3.68 3.06
CA VAL A 159 3.78 -3.22 2.42
C VAL A 159 3.60 -1.83 1.83
N GLN A 160 2.51 -1.57 1.13
CA GLN A 160 2.23 -0.25 0.56
C GLN A 160 2.03 0.81 1.65
N GLN A 161 1.39 0.48 2.77
CA GLN A 161 1.22 1.40 3.89
C GLN A 161 2.54 1.72 4.59
N ILE A 162 3.42 0.70 4.75
CA ILE A 162 4.77 0.90 5.29
C ILE A 162 5.58 1.84 4.40
N ILE A 163 5.60 1.58 3.08
CA ILE A 163 6.33 2.41 2.12
C ILE A 163 5.86 3.87 2.18
N ARG A 164 4.54 4.11 2.21
CA ARG A 164 4.01 5.47 2.37
C ARG A 164 4.45 6.14 3.67
N ARG A 165 4.51 5.39 4.78
CA ARG A 165 4.99 5.93 6.06
C ARG A 165 6.47 6.24 6.03
N LEU A 166 7.29 5.36 5.43
CA LEU A 166 8.72 5.59 5.25
C LEU A 166 8.98 6.85 4.40
N ALA A 167 8.21 7.05 3.33
CA ALA A 167 8.33 8.23 2.47
C ALA A 167 7.86 9.53 3.15
N SER A 168 7.01 9.45 4.17
CA SER A 168 6.51 10.61 4.91
C SER A 168 7.33 10.97 6.16
N MET A 169 8.43 10.24 6.44
CA MET A 169 9.31 10.52 7.57
C MET A 169 10.06 11.85 7.38
N LYS A 170 10.46 12.46 8.48
CA LYS A 170 11.43 13.56 8.44
C LYS A 170 12.80 12.98 8.10
N PRO A 171 13.64 13.70 7.33
CA PRO A 171 15.03 13.27 7.08
C PRO A 171 15.77 13.06 8.40
N ALA A 172 16.64 12.05 8.44
CA ALA A 172 17.60 11.89 9.52
C ALA A 172 18.54 13.10 9.53
N THR A 173 18.66 13.78 10.65
CA THR A 173 19.53 14.97 10.84
C THR A 173 20.89 14.58 11.38
#